data_44de6ecce658e80cb5c43a4f3d289bbd
#
_entry.id   44de6ecce658e80cb5c43a4f3d289bbd
#
_cell.length_a   1.000
_cell.length_b   1.000
_cell.length_c   1.000
_cell.angle_alpha   90.00
_cell.angle_beta   90.00
_cell.angle_gamma   90.00
#
_symmetry.space_group_name_H-M   'P 1'
#
loop_
_entity.id
_entity.type
_entity.pdbx_description
1 polymer ?
#
loop_
_entity_poly.entity_id
_entity_poly.type
_entity_poly.pdbx_seq_one_letter_code
_entity_poly.pdbx_strand_id
1 'polypeptide(L)'
;MSMLRRIELQALEEPLRLFRIVPERDSPSFREAFRSHYELGRPPRGPENRAAAIQMALSMFDERSVAAQLTARVPKLGGHIAEMALEPDLGICVARTGGPAHWSVWGRPPQLIQCVADLEVAMPWRVP
;
A
#
# COMPACT_ATOMS: atom_id res chain seq x y z
N MET A 1 -15.99 -4.41 -27.72
CA MET A 1 -16.35 -4.77 -26.35
C MET A 1 -15.21 -4.42 -25.39
N SER A 2 -15.57 -3.79 -24.32
CA SER A 2 -14.54 -3.38 -23.37
C SER A 2 -14.23 -4.53 -22.41
N MET A 3 -12.95 -4.82 -22.29
CA MET A 3 -12.45 -5.77 -21.29
C MET A 3 -11.93 -5.07 -20.06
N LEU A 4 -12.14 -3.76 -20.01
CA LEU A 4 -11.65 -2.98 -18.88
C LEU A 4 -12.53 -3.25 -17.65
N ARG A 5 -11.89 -3.72 -16.60
CA ARG A 5 -12.57 -3.88 -15.34
C ARG A 5 -12.64 -2.53 -14.66
N ARG A 6 -13.79 -2.21 -14.15
CA ARG A 6 -13.92 -1.04 -13.31
C ARG A 6 -13.30 -1.34 -11.96
N ILE A 7 -12.52 -0.40 -11.50
CA ILE A 7 -12.04 -0.45 -10.13
C ILE A 7 -13.04 0.35 -9.31
N GLU A 8 -13.70 -0.33 -8.40
CA GLU A 8 -14.67 0.32 -7.54
C GLU A 8 -13.98 0.87 -6.30
N LEU A 9 -13.80 2.18 -6.30
CA LEU A 9 -13.27 2.86 -5.13
C LEU A 9 -14.38 3.02 -4.11
N GLN A 10 -14.09 2.63 -2.90
CA GLN A 10 -15.02 2.81 -1.80
C GLN A 10 -14.42 3.77 -0.79
N ALA A 11 -15.16 4.81 -0.43
CA ALA A 11 -14.78 5.63 0.69
C ALA A 11 -14.87 4.80 1.95
N LEU A 12 -13.94 5.01 2.87
CA LEU A 12 -13.97 4.29 4.13
C LEU A 12 -15.14 4.78 4.98
N GLU A 13 -15.98 3.85 5.39
CA GLU A 13 -17.08 4.10 6.30
C GLU A 13 -16.74 3.68 7.73
N GLU A 14 -15.80 2.74 7.86
CA GLU A 14 -15.35 2.21 9.13
C GLU A 14 -13.83 2.12 9.14
N PRO A 15 -13.20 2.11 10.31
CA PRO A 15 -11.75 1.89 10.38
C PRO A 15 -11.36 0.58 9.72
N LEU A 16 -10.25 0.60 9.01
CA LEU A 16 -9.73 -0.57 8.32
C LEU A 16 -8.26 -0.74 8.63
N ARG A 17 -7.86 -1.94 9.05
CA ARG A 17 -6.47 -2.24 9.34
C ARG A 17 -5.85 -2.97 8.18
N LEU A 18 -4.79 -2.39 7.63
CA LEU A 18 -4.02 -2.98 6.55
C LEU A 18 -2.54 -2.93 6.89
N PHE A 19 -1.73 -3.64 6.10
CA PHE A 19 -0.29 -3.73 6.30
C PHE A 19 0.42 -3.30 5.03
N ARG A 20 1.43 -2.44 5.19
CA ARG A 20 2.22 -1.94 4.07
C ARG A 20 3.69 -2.23 4.30
N ILE A 21 4.38 -2.68 3.25
CA ILE A 21 5.83 -2.86 3.28
C ILE A 21 6.48 -1.50 3.10
N VAL A 22 7.36 -1.13 4.02
CA VAL A 22 8.02 0.17 4.02
C VAL A 22 9.49 0.02 4.40
N PRO A 23 10.31 1.04 4.07
CA PRO A 23 11.66 1.09 4.60
C PRO A 23 11.65 1.51 6.07
N GLU A 24 12.82 1.53 6.68
CA GLU A 24 12.97 1.96 8.05
C GLU A 24 12.48 3.40 8.24
N ARG A 25 11.87 3.69 9.40
CA ARG A 25 11.30 5.01 9.68
C ARG A 25 12.30 6.15 9.53
N ASP A 26 13.53 5.92 9.96
CA ASP A 26 14.58 6.94 9.89
C ASP A 26 15.22 7.07 8.51
N SER A 27 14.83 6.21 7.59
CA SER A 27 15.32 6.26 6.22
C SER A 27 14.73 7.45 5.48
N PRO A 28 15.50 8.13 4.64
CA PRO A 28 14.96 9.20 3.78
C PRO A 28 13.84 8.67 2.87
N SER A 29 13.84 7.39 2.57
CA SER A 29 12.83 6.78 1.70
C SER A 29 11.51 6.51 2.41
N PHE A 30 11.44 6.66 3.73
CA PHE A 30 10.21 6.32 4.47
C PHE A 30 9.01 7.12 3.98
N ARG A 31 9.16 8.43 3.88
CA ARG A 31 8.06 9.28 3.41
C ARG A 31 7.69 8.99 1.96
N GLU A 32 8.67 8.69 1.13
CA GLU A 32 8.43 8.34 -0.26
C GLU A 32 7.64 7.05 -0.41
N ALA A 33 7.72 6.15 0.57
CA ALA A 33 6.97 4.90 0.56
C ALA A 33 5.46 5.13 0.61
N PHE A 34 5.01 6.32 0.98
CA PHE A 34 3.59 6.66 1.00
C PHE A 34 3.16 7.50 -0.20
N ARG A 35 4.04 7.66 -1.18
CA ARG A 35 3.73 8.32 -2.43
C ARG A 35 3.49 7.25 -3.49
N SER A 36 2.44 7.44 -4.28
CA SER A 36 2.13 6.51 -5.36
C SER A 36 3.17 6.60 -6.47
N HIS A 37 3.16 5.62 -7.35
CA HIS A 37 4.03 5.67 -8.54
C HIS A 37 3.77 6.93 -9.36
N TYR A 38 2.52 7.36 -9.44
CA TYR A 38 2.17 8.58 -10.14
C TYR A 38 2.84 9.79 -9.49
N GLU A 39 2.76 9.90 -8.17
CA GLU A 39 3.37 11.02 -7.43
C GLU A 39 4.89 11.01 -7.52
N LEU A 40 5.50 9.84 -7.68
CA LEU A 40 6.94 9.70 -7.85
C LEU A 40 7.37 9.89 -9.30
N GLY A 41 6.43 10.16 -10.23
CA GLY A 41 6.75 10.40 -11.62
C GLY A 41 7.11 9.16 -12.41
N ARG A 42 6.76 7.98 -11.92
CA ARG A 42 7.05 6.73 -12.62
C ARG A 42 6.06 6.52 -13.76
N PRO A 43 6.51 5.98 -14.90
CA PRO A 43 5.62 5.77 -16.04
C PRO A 43 4.56 4.70 -15.75
N PRO A 44 3.38 4.83 -16.36
CA PRO A 44 2.33 3.83 -16.20
C PRO A 44 2.71 2.50 -16.86
N ARG A 45 2.09 1.42 -16.33
CA ARG A 45 2.26 0.08 -16.84
C ARG A 45 0.91 -0.46 -17.27
N GLY A 46 0.90 -1.23 -18.36
CA GLY A 46 -0.30 -1.87 -18.86
C GLY A 46 -1.27 -0.93 -19.56
N PRO A 47 -2.55 -1.34 -19.69
CA PRO A 47 -3.55 -0.50 -20.35
C PRO A 47 -3.67 0.84 -19.65
N GLU A 48 -3.65 1.90 -20.44
CA GLU A 48 -3.51 3.26 -19.94
C GLU A 48 -4.52 3.64 -18.86
N ASN A 49 -5.80 3.40 -19.10
CA ASN A 49 -6.83 3.81 -18.13
C ASN A 49 -6.74 3.09 -16.80
N ARG A 50 -6.44 1.79 -16.87
CA ARG A 50 -6.32 1.00 -15.67
C ARG A 50 -5.03 1.31 -14.92
N ALA A 51 -3.97 1.50 -15.69
CA ALA A 51 -2.67 1.80 -15.12
C ALA A 51 -2.68 3.11 -14.35
N ALA A 52 -3.38 4.13 -14.86
CA ALA A 52 -3.44 5.42 -14.18
C ALA A 52 -4.08 5.31 -12.80
N ALA A 53 -5.20 4.63 -12.68
CA ALA A 53 -5.87 4.46 -11.39
C ALA A 53 -4.99 3.69 -10.41
N ILE A 54 -4.42 2.57 -10.83
CA ILE A 54 -3.57 1.75 -9.97
C ILE A 54 -2.29 2.50 -9.60
N GLN A 55 -1.74 3.27 -10.53
CA GLN A 55 -0.52 4.03 -10.30
C GLN A 55 -0.68 5.09 -9.22
N MET A 56 -1.89 5.58 -9.03
CA MET A 56 -2.22 6.56 -8.02
C MET A 56 -2.48 5.92 -6.65
N ALA A 57 -2.51 4.60 -6.58
CA ALA A 57 -2.79 3.88 -5.35
C ALA A 57 -1.53 3.35 -4.70
N LEU A 58 -1.63 3.08 -3.42
CA LEU A 58 -0.61 2.33 -2.69
C LEU A 58 -1.10 0.90 -2.47
N SER A 59 -0.18 -0.06 -2.58
CA SER A 59 -0.47 -1.46 -2.29
C SER A 59 -0.42 -1.71 -0.79
N MET A 60 -1.46 -2.33 -0.26
CA MET A 60 -1.49 -2.76 1.13
C MET A 60 -2.11 -4.14 1.20
N PHE A 61 -1.98 -4.79 2.34
CA PHE A 61 -2.45 -6.17 2.52
C PHE A 61 -3.27 -6.26 3.78
N ASP A 62 -4.30 -7.10 3.77
CA ASP A 62 -5.12 -7.28 4.96
C ASP A 62 -4.58 -8.39 5.88
N GLU A 63 -3.52 -9.07 5.47
CA GLU A 63 -2.84 -10.06 6.28
C GLU A 63 -1.35 -9.73 6.37
N ARG A 64 -0.85 -9.63 7.60
CA ARG A 64 0.56 -9.33 7.84
C ARG A 64 1.48 -10.38 7.23
N SER A 65 1.09 -11.64 7.29
CA SER A 65 1.90 -12.75 6.75
C SER A 65 2.12 -12.62 5.25
N VAL A 66 1.13 -12.12 4.52
CA VAL A 66 1.26 -11.93 3.07
C VAL A 66 2.30 -10.85 2.78
N ALA A 67 2.27 -9.75 3.52
CA ALA A 67 3.27 -8.69 3.38
C ALA A 67 4.66 -9.22 3.74
N ALA A 68 4.79 -9.99 4.80
CA ALA A 68 6.06 -10.55 5.23
C ALA A 68 6.64 -11.51 4.18
N GLN A 69 5.81 -12.35 3.59
CA GLN A 69 6.25 -13.27 2.54
C GLN A 69 6.71 -12.51 1.30
N LEU A 70 6.01 -11.45 0.94
CA LEU A 70 6.39 -10.67 -0.23
C LEU A 70 7.73 -9.97 -0.02
N THR A 71 7.94 -9.35 1.13
CA THR A 71 9.21 -8.68 1.40
C THR A 71 10.38 -9.66 1.47
N ALA A 72 10.13 -10.90 1.88
CA ALA A 72 11.15 -11.94 1.87
C ALA A 72 11.58 -12.30 0.45
N ARG A 73 10.64 -12.29 -0.49
CA ARG A 73 10.91 -12.57 -1.90
C ARG A 73 11.47 -11.37 -2.65
N VAL A 74 11.06 -10.17 -2.26
CA VAL A 74 11.45 -8.94 -2.94
C VAL A 74 11.96 -7.93 -1.90
N PRO A 75 13.18 -8.13 -1.38
CA PRO A 75 13.70 -7.31 -0.28
C PRO A 75 13.77 -5.81 -0.58
N LYS A 76 13.90 -5.44 -1.85
CA LYS A 76 13.98 -4.03 -2.23
C LYS A 76 12.72 -3.24 -1.92
N LEU A 77 11.59 -3.91 -1.67
CA LEU A 77 10.35 -3.23 -1.30
C LEU A 77 10.43 -2.59 0.08
N GLY A 78 11.30 -3.11 0.92
CA GLY A 78 11.48 -2.62 2.27
C GLY A 78 11.62 -3.77 3.25
N GLY A 79 12.19 -3.49 4.40
CA GLY A 79 12.44 -4.49 5.43
C GLY A 79 11.51 -4.38 6.63
N HIS A 80 10.51 -3.51 6.56
CA HIS A 80 9.59 -3.25 7.66
C HIS A 80 8.15 -3.36 7.20
N ILE A 81 7.27 -3.64 8.14
CA ILE A 81 5.84 -3.68 7.87
C ILE A 81 5.18 -2.64 8.76
N ALA A 82 4.49 -1.70 8.13
CA ALA A 82 3.70 -0.71 8.83
C ALA A 82 2.28 -1.24 8.99
N GLU A 83 1.81 -1.30 10.22
CA GLU A 83 0.41 -1.57 10.49
C GLU A 83 -0.32 -0.26 10.34
N MET A 84 -1.25 -0.22 9.39
CA MET A 84 -1.99 0.98 9.02
C MET A 84 -3.38 0.92 9.63
N ALA A 85 -3.69 1.87 10.48
CA ALA A 85 -5.05 2.03 11.01
C ALA A 85 -5.72 3.14 10.22
N LEU A 86 -6.34 2.77 9.09
CA LEU A 86 -7.00 3.72 8.21
C LEU A 86 -8.31 4.17 8.84
N GLU A 87 -8.47 5.47 8.96
CA GLU A 87 -9.65 6.05 9.60
C GLU A 87 -10.59 6.68 8.57
N PRO A 88 -11.91 6.61 8.79
CA PRO A 88 -12.85 7.39 7.98
C PRO A 88 -12.55 8.88 8.14
N ASP A 89 -13.10 9.68 7.25
CA ASP A 89 -12.98 11.14 7.31
C ASP A 89 -11.62 11.72 6.92
N LEU A 90 -10.70 10.89 6.44
CA LEU A 90 -9.40 11.36 5.95
C LEU A 90 -9.34 11.43 4.43
N GLY A 91 -10.47 11.22 3.75
CA GLY A 91 -10.49 11.24 2.30
C GLY A 91 -9.83 10.02 1.66
N ILE A 92 -9.72 8.93 2.41
CA ILE A 92 -9.10 7.70 1.93
C ILE A 92 -10.15 6.85 1.22
N CYS A 93 -9.78 6.34 0.04
CA CYS A 93 -10.59 5.38 -0.69
C CYS A 93 -9.82 4.08 -0.81
N VAL A 94 -10.53 2.98 -0.87
CA VAL A 94 -9.93 1.65 -0.95
C VAL A 94 -10.64 0.78 -1.97
N ALA A 95 -9.95 -0.23 -2.47
CA ALA A 95 -10.54 -1.26 -3.31
C ALA A 95 -9.73 -2.54 -3.20
N ARG A 96 -10.39 -3.68 -3.19
CA ARG A 96 -9.69 -4.95 -3.30
C ARG A 96 -9.22 -5.14 -4.74
N THR A 97 -7.94 -5.40 -4.91
CA THR A 97 -7.35 -5.56 -6.23
C THR A 97 -6.21 -6.57 -6.16
N GLY A 98 -5.85 -7.15 -7.28
CA GLY A 98 -4.58 -7.87 -7.42
C GLY A 98 -4.43 -9.18 -6.69
N GLY A 99 -5.40 -9.64 -5.92
CA GLY A 99 -5.31 -10.91 -5.21
C GLY A 99 -6.12 -10.91 -3.93
N PRO A 100 -6.23 -12.07 -3.25
CA PRO A 100 -7.17 -12.22 -2.14
C PRO A 100 -6.90 -11.28 -0.97
N ALA A 101 -5.65 -11.00 -0.66
CA ALA A 101 -5.31 -10.18 0.50
C ALA A 101 -4.86 -8.77 0.09
N HIS A 102 -4.88 -8.45 -1.18
CA HIS A 102 -4.32 -7.20 -1.68
C HIS A 102 -5.39 -6.12 -1.80
N TRP A 103 -5.01 -4.91 -1.36
CA TRP A 103 -5.85 -3.72 -1.45
C TRP A 103 -5.08 -2.60 -2.13
N SER A 104 -5.77 -1.83 -2.95
CA SER A 104 -5.27 -0.55 -3.43
C SER A 104 -5.86 0.53 -2.56
N VAL A 105 -5.04 1.48 -2.15
CA VAL A 105 -5.42 2.54 -1.22
C VAL A 105 -5.05 3.88 -1.83
N TRP A 106 -6.02 4.77 -1.91
CA TRP A 106 -5.85 6.14 -2.41
C TRP A 106 -6.00 7.10 -1.25
N GLY A 107 -4.98 7.91 -1.03
CA GLY A 107 -5.00 8.91 0.02
C GLY A 107 -3.78 9.82 -0.11
N ARG A 108 -3.81 10.93 0.60
CA ARG A 108 -2.68 11.86 0.57
C ARG A 108 -1.57 11.36 1.50
N PRO A 109 -0.31 11.43 1.07
CA PRO A 109 0.79 10.91 1.86
C PRO A 109 0.84 11.37 3.32
N PRO A 110 0.65 12.66 3.65
CA PRO A 110 0.69 13.06 5.05
C PRO A 110 -0.39 12.39 5.91
N GLN A 111 -1.58 12.19 5.34
CA GLN A 111 -2.66 11.54 6.05
C GLN A 111 -2.41 10.04 6.20
N LEU A 112 -1.87 9.42 5.17
CA LEU A 112 -1.53 8.00 5.24
C LEU A 112 -0.44 7.74 6.28
N ILE A 113 0.57 8.62 6.35
CA ILE A 113 1.62 8.50 7.35
C ILE A 113 1.05 8.59 8.76
N GLN A 114 0.06 9.45 8.98
CA GLN A 114 -0.60 9.56 10.28
C GLN A 114 -1.30 8.26 10.68
N CYS A 115 -1.66 7.44 9.73
CA CYS A 115 -2.35 6.19 9.99
C CYS A 115 -1.42 5.05 10.42
N VAL A 116 -0.11 5.28 10.43
CA VAL A 116 0.83 4.25 10.88
C VAL A 116 0.67 4.06 12.37
N ALA A 117 0.11 2.91 12.76
CA ALA A 117 -0.12 2.57 14.16
C ALA A 117 1.06 1.84 14.77
N ASP A 118 1.80 1.09 13.97
CA ASP A 118 2.93 0.32 14.44
C ASP A 118 3.88 0.08 13.27
N LEU A 119 5.15 -0.15 13.59
CA LEU A 119 6.17 -0.41 12.59
C LEU A 119 7.10 -1.50 13.12
N GLU A 120 7.15 -2.61 12.43
CA GLU A 120 7.93 -3.77 12.84
C GLU A 120 8.90 -4.22 11.74
N VAL A 121 10.01 -4.80 12.17
CA VAL A 121 10.90 -5.48 11.23
C VAL A 121 10.14 -6.67 10.64
N ALA A 122 10.18 -6.79 9.31
CA ALA A 122 9.40 -7.80 8.61
C ALA A 122 9.83 -9.23 8.96
N MET A 123 11.12 -9.44 9.18
CA MET A 123 11.68 -10.76 9.43
C MET A 123 12.59 -10.73 10.65
N PRO A 124 12.09 -10.37 11.84
CA PRO A 124 12.94 -10.19 13.02
C PRO A 124 13.54 -11.51 13.52
N TRP A 125 12.91 -12.62 13.20
CA TRP A 125 13.35 -13.93 13.65
C TRP A 125 14.12 -14.69 12.59
N ARG A 126 14.71 -14.00 11.63
CA ARG A 126 15.48 -14.65 10.62
C ARG A 126 16.44 -15.61 11.28
N VAL A 127 16.10 -16.87 11.22
CA VAL A 127 16.96 -17.89 11.77
C VAL A 127 17.97 -18.29 10.71
N PRO A 128 19.24 -18.35 11.09
CA PRO A 128 20.27 -18.77 10.16
C PRO A 128 20.03 -20.19 9.68
#